data_6cd541d86530fbb6a6b8cc1af8a53a94
#
_entry.id   6cd541d86530fbb6a6b8cc1af8a53a94
#
_cell.length_a   1.000
_cell.length_b   1.000
_cell.length_c   1.000
_cell.angle_alpha   90.00
_cell.angle_beta   90.00
_cell.angle_gamma   90.00
#
_symmetry.space_group_name_H-M   'P 1'
#
loop_
_entity.id
_entity.type
_entity.pdbx_description
1 polymer ?
#
loop_
_entity_poly.entity_id
_entity_poly.type
_entity_poly.pdbx_seq_one_letter_code
_entity_poly.pdbx_strand_id
1 'polypeptide(L)'
;VLGDTSRPRVSGHLAYRALIPMADVPAAWRAHEVNVWLGPQLHAVHYPVRRGELLNLVVIVEGPAPEDLTQWDHAANALQLARALQGSCAALRDVVGSVEASGGQWRLWPLSDRAPLTGPQGMARGLVGLIGDAAHPMRPYLAQGAGMAIEDAAELQRALAMADLDVSTRLRRYALNRWQRNARVQARSIRNGEIFHATGLMRWGRDSALRLLGSRLMDVPWLYRGDGACATGW
;
A
#
# COMPACT_ATOMS: atom_id res chain seq x y z
N VAL A 1 -7.28 19.82 -9.88
CA VAL A 1 -6.54 21.00 -9.42
C VAL A 1 -5.44 21.34 -10.42
N LEU A 2 -4.58 20.40 -10.79
CA LEU A 2 -3.48 20.63 -11.74
C LEU A 2 -3.89 20.42 -13.22
N GLY A 3 -5.18 20.39 -13.53
CA GLY A 3 -5.72 20.16 -14.88
C GLY A 3 -5.89 18.68 -15.25
N ASP A 4 -5.54 17.76 -14.37
CA ASP A 4 -5.86 16.35 -14.56
C ASP A 4 -7.32 16.10 -14.17
N THR A 5 -8.12 15.67 -15.15
CA THR A 5 -9.53 15.32 -14.99
C THR A 5 -9.75 13.81 -15.01
N SER A 6 -8.68 13.02 -15.05
CA SER A 6 -8.77 11.56 -15.02
C SER A 6 -9.42 11.08 -13.72
N ARG A 7 -10.35 10.14 -13.85
CA ARG A 7 -10.94 9.49 -12.67
C ARG A 7 -9.94 8.49 -12.08
N PRO A 8 -9.96 8.28 -10.74
CA PRO A 8 -9.23 7.17 -10.14
C PRO A 8 -9.61 5.85 -10.81
N ARG A 9 -8.61 5.04 -11.10
CA ARG A 9 -8.81 3.72 -11.70
C ARG A 9 -9.11 2.73 -10.58
N VAL A 10 -10.30 2.13 -10.61
CA VAL A 10 -10.64 1.02 -9.71
C VAL A 10 -9.78 -0.17 -10.08
N SER A 11 -9.04 -0.70 -9.10
CA SER A 11 -8.03 -1.74 -9.35
C SER A 11 -8.61 -3.15 -9.48
N GLY A 12 -9.88 -3.34 -9.11
CA GLY A 12 -10.47 -4.68 -8.95
C GLY A 12 -10.02 -5.40 -7.67
N HIS A 13 -9.31 -4.71 -6.78
CA HIS A 13 -8.83 -5.27 -5.52
C HIS A 13 -9.61 -4.66 -4.36
N LEU A 14 -10.09 -5.53 -3.48
CA LEU A 14 -10.89 -5.21 -2.30
C LEU A 14 -10.07 -5.49 -1.04
N ALA A 15 -9.82 -4.47 -0.23
CA ALA A 15 -9.10 -4.60 1.02
C ALA A 15 -10.06 -4.75 2.19
N TYR A 16 -10.11 -5.93 2.77
CA TYR A 16 -10.80 -6.22 4.02
C TYR A 16 -9.84 -5.97 5.18
N ARG A 17 -10.26 -5.18 6.15
CA ARG A 17 -9.43 -4.81 7.31
C ARG A 17 -10.17 -5.04 8.60
N ALA A 18 -9.45 -5.58 9.59
CA ALA A 18 -9.94 -5.75 10.95
C ALA A 18 -8.83 -5.46 11.96
N LEU A 19 -9.22 -5.03 13.12
CA LEU A 19 -8.39 -4.93 14.32
C LEU A 19 -9.03 -5.78 15.40
N ILE A 20 -8.26 -6.69 15.97
CA ILE A 20 -8.74 -7.57 17.05
C ILE A 20 -7.77 -7.54 18.24
N PRO A 21 -8.26 -7.73 19.48
CA PRO A 21 -7.39 -7.86 20.63
C PRO A 21 -6.41 -9.02 20.46
N MET A 22 -5.14 -8.82 20.80
CA MET A 22 -4.13 -9.88 20.67
C MET A 22 -4.45 -11.10 21.54
N ALA A 23 -5.20 -10.90 22.62
CA ALA A 23 -5.65 -12.00 23.49
C ALA A 23 -6.60 -12.98 22.78
N ASP A 24 -7.35 -12.51 21.79
CA ASP A 24 -8.31 -13.31 21.03
C ASP A 24 -7.69 -14.00 19.79
N VAL A 25 -6.43 -13.68 19.49
CA VAL A 25 -5.69 -14.29 18.38
C VAL A 25 -5.20 -15.68 18.80
N PRO A 26 -5.24 -16.72 17.93
CA PRO A 26 -4.62 -18.00 18.24
C PRO A 26 -3.15 -17.85 18.62
N ALA A 27 -2.71 -18.57 19.66
CA ALA A 27 -1.37 -18.40 20.25
C ALA A 27 -0.21 -18.49 19.23
N ALA A 28 -0.37 -19.33 18.21
CA ALA A 28 0.61 -19.48 17.12
C ALA A 28 0.87 -18.18 16.31
N TRP A 29 -0.02 -17.18 16.38
CA TRP A 29 0.04 -15.96 15.60
C TRP A 29 0.24 -14.69 16.43
N ARG A 30 0.63 -14.83 17.71
CA ARG A 30 0.85 -13.70 18.63
C ARG A 30 2.28 -13.15 18.59
N ALA A 31 3.14 -13.67 17.71
CA ALA A 31 4.52 -13.19 17.58
C ALA A 31 4.59 -11.73 17.11
N HIS A 32 5.63 -11.01 17.56
CA HIS A 32 5.92 -9.64 17.14
C HIS A 32 6.59 -9.61 15.75
N GLU A 33 5.89 -10.08 14.75
CA GLU A 33 6.39 -10.16 13.37
C GLU A 33 5.31 -9.78 12.38
N VAL A 34 5.73 -9.47 11.16
CA VAL A 34 4.84 -9.23 10.01
C VAL A 34 4.74 -10.53 9.23
N ASN A 35 3.54 -11.08 9.13
CA ASN A 35 3.25 -12.26 8.34
C ASN A 35 2.57 -11.88 7.03
N VAL A 36 3.05 -12.41 5.92
CA VAL A 36 2.49 -12.21 4.58
C VAL A 36 2.09 -13.55 3.98
N TRP A 37 0.85 -13.63 3.55
CA TRP A 37 0.24 -14.81 2.92
C TRP A 37 -0.01 -14.50 1.46
N LEU A 38 0.53 -15.30 0.56
CA LEU A 38 0.35 -15.12 -0.88
C LEU A 38 -0.45 -16.28 -1.46
N GLY A 39 -1.58 -15.96 -2.08
CA GLY A 39 -2.47 -16.92 -2.73
C GLY A 39 -2.77 -16.54 -4.19
N PRO A 40 -3.55 -17.35 -4.90
CA PRO A 40 -4.08 -16.96 -6.20
C PRO A 40 -5.15 -15.89 -5.99
N GLN A 41 -5.01 -14.74 -6.68
CA GLN A 41 -5.95 -13.61 -6.64
C GLN A 41 -6.20 -13.04 -5.22
N LEU A 42 -5.31 -13.35 -4.27
CA LEU A 42 -5.40 -12.82 -2.90
C LEU A 42 -4.02 -12.75 -2.25
N HIS A 43 -3.92 -11.86 -1.29
CA HIS A 43 -2.89 -11.92 -0.25
C HIS A 43 -3.44 -11.41 1.08
N ALA A 44 -2.81 -11.79 2.15
CA ALA A 44 -3.12 -11.26 3.47
C ALA A 44 -1.84 -10.84 4.19
N VAL A 45 -1.96 -9.82 5.02
CA VAL A 45 -0.88 -9.34 5.88
C VAL A 45 -1.45 -9.15 7.27
N HIS A 46 -0.76 -9.67 8.27
CA HIS A 46 -1.10 -9.36 9.65
C HIS A 46 0.15 -9.03 10.47
N TYR A 47 -0.01 -8.13 11.41
CA TYR A 47 1.07 -7.67 12.27
C TYR A 47 0.51 -7.01 13.54
N PRO A 48 1.27 -7.08 14.67
CA PRO A 48 0.88 -6.42 15.90
C PRO A 48 0.96 -4.89 15.77
N VAL A 49 0.00 -4.21 16.41
CA VAL A 49 -0.03 -2.74 16.54
C VAL A 49 -0.29 -2.37 18.00
N ARG A 50 -0.22 -1.08 18.33
CA ARG A 50 -0.40 -0.58 19.69
C ARG A 50 0.45 -1.35 20.71
N ARG A 51 1.77 -1.45 20.47
CA ARG A 51 2.72 -2.19 21.32
C ARG A 51 2.38 -3.68 21.52
N GLY A 52 1.68 -4.29 20.57
CA GLY A 52 1.28 -5.70 20.65
C GLY A 52 -0.07 -5.98 21.30
N GLU A 53 -0.83 -4.94 21.66
CA GLU A 53 -2.18 -5.10 22.23
C GLU A 53 -3.20 -5.56 21.22
N LEU A 54 -3.04 -5.15 19.94
CA LEU A 54 -3.96 -5.47 18.86
C LEU A 54 -3.22 -6.13 17.71
N LEU A 55 -3.90 -7.05 17.01
CA LEU A 55 -3.51 -7.53 15.69
C LEU A 55 -4.23 -6.73 14.62
N ASN A 56 -3.48 -6.13 13.70
CA ASN A 56 -4.03 -5.58 12.46
C ASN A 56 -3.99 -6.68 11.40
N LEU A 57 -5.14 -6.94 10.80
CA LEU A 57 -5.29 -7.95 9.75
C LEU A 57 -5.86 -7.27 8.50
N VAL A 58 -5.17 -7.42 7.38
CA VAL A 58 -5.56 -6.92 6.07
C VAL A 58 -5.59 -8.08 5.10
N VAL A 59 -6.74 -8.34 4.49
CA VAL A 59 -6.90 -9.36 3.43
C VAL A 59 -7.30 -8.63 2.16
N ILE A 60 -6.51 -8.76 1.11
CA ILE A 60 -6.81 -8.15 -0.18
C ILE A 60 -7.15 -9.27 -1.17
N VAL A 61 -8.34 -9.17 -1.77
CA VAL A 61 -8.84 -10.13 -2.75
C VAL A 61 -9.24 -9.44 -4.04
N GLU A 62 -9.21 -10.15 -5.15
CA GLU A 62 -9.80 -9.66 -6.39
C GLU A 62 -11.31 -9.86 -6.38
N GLY A 63 -12.04 -8.85 -6.81
CA GLY A 63 -13.50 -8.90 -6.82
C GLY A 63 -14.14 -7.67 -7.46
N PRO A 64 -15.46 -7.72 -7.69
CA PRO A 64 -16.20 -6.59 -8.24
C PRO A 64 -16.18 -5.42 -7.25
N ALA A 65 -15.99 -4.21 -7.80
CA ALA A 65 -16.07 -3.01 -6.99
C ALA A 65 -17.49 -2.81 -6.43
N PRO A 66 -17.62 -2.20 -5.23
CA PRO A 66 -18.90 -1.75 -4.74
C PRO A 66 -19.59 -0.77 -5.70
N GLU A 67 -20.91 -0.73 -5.70
CA GLU A 67 -21.68 0.16 -6.58
C GLU A 67 -21.40 1.64 -6.30
N ASP A 68 -21.24 2.02 -5.04
CA ASP A 68 -20.91 3.40 -4.65
C ASP A 68 -19.41 3.57 -4.43
N LEU A 69 -18.72 4.07 -5.43
CA LEU A 69 -17.30 4.39 -5.39
C LEU A 69 -16.97 5.70 -4.67
N THR A 70 -17.96 6.49 -4.27
CA THR A 70 -17.74 7.73 -3.50
C THR A 70 -17.49 7.44 -2.04
N GLN A 71 -18.01 6.33 -1.55
CA GLN A 71 -17.67 5.79 -0.23
C GLN A 71 -16.37 5.00 -0.34
N TRP A 72 -15.43 5.32 0.52
CA TRP A 72 -14.15 4.62 0.59
C TRP A 72 -14.10 3.57 1.71
N ASP A 73 -15.06 3.57 2.62
CA ASP A 73 -15.17 2.67 3.78
C ASP A 73 -16.57 2.05 3.83
N HIS A 74 -16.68 0.78 3.46
CA HIS A 74 -17.93 0.05 3.42
C HIS A 74 -18.00 -0.99 4.53
N ALA A 75 -19.22 -1.32 4.96
CA ALA A 75 -19.46 -2.51 5.76
C ALA A 75 -19.06 -3.74 4.94
N ALA A 76 -18.15 -4.56 5.47
CA ALA A 76 -17.67 -5.71 4.75
C ALA A 76 -18.66 -6.87 4.79
N ASN A 77 -18.76 -7.59 3.67
CA ASN A 77 -19.50 -8.84 3.61
C ASN A 77 -18.57 -10.01 3.97
N ALA A 78 -18.66 -10.50 5.21
CA ALA A 78 -17.85 -11.61 5.71
C ALA A 78 -18.02 -12.89 4.89
N LEU A 79 -19.22 -13.16 4.36
CA LEU A 79 -19.47 -14.33 3.50
C LEU A 79 -18.71 -14.21 2.15
N GLN A 80 -18.62 -13.02 1.60
CA GLN A 80 -17.84 -12.79 0.38
C GLN A 80 -16.35 -13.01 0.63
N LEU A 81 -15.82 -12.53 1.75
CA LEU A 81 -14.45 -12.80 2.16
C LEU A 81 -14.22 -14.31 2.39
N ALA A 82 -15.09 -14.98 3.11
CA ALA A 82 -14.99 -16.43 3.34
C ALA A 82 -14.97 -17.24 2.03
N ARG A 83 -15.77 -16.84 1.04
CA ARG A 83 -15.75 -17.47 -0.30
C ARG A 83 -14.41 -17.24 -1.01
N ALA A 84 -13.87 -16.02 -0.96
CA ALA A 84 -12.58 -15.70 -1.57
C ALA A 84 -11.41 -16.49 -0.93
N LEU A 85 -11.55 -16.86 0.33
CA LEU A 85 -10.58 -17.66 1.08
C LEU A 85 -10.73 -19.19 0.88
N GLN A 86 -11.75 -19.64 0.12
CA GLN A 86 -11.87 -21.06 -0.21
C GLN A 86 -10.62 -21.54 -0.96
N GLY A 87 -10.02 -22.65 -0.47
CA GLY A 87 -8.76 -23.15 -1.03
C GLY A 87 -7.48 -22.52 -0.45
N SER A 88 -7.57 -21.53 0.43
CA SER A 88 -6.42 -21.07 1.21
C SER A 88 -6.04 -22.09 2.29
N CYS A 89 -4.81 -22.00 2.83
CA CYS A 89 -4.38 -22.92 3.90
C CYS A 89 -5.19 -22.72 5.20
N ALA A 90 -5.27 -23.77 6.01
CA ALA A 90 -6.01 -23.75 7.27
C ALA A 90 -5.52 -22.63 8.18
N ALA A 91 -4.22 -22.45 8.29
CA ALA A 91 -3.60 -21.43 9.12
C ALA A 91 -4.07 -20.01 8.81
N LEU A 92 -4.21 -19.64 7.53
CA LEU A 92 -4.78 -18.32 7.15
C LEU A 92 -6.26 -18.24 7.51
N ARG A 93 -7.02 -19.30 7.30
CA ARG A 93 -8.44 -19.32 7.67
C ARG A 93 -8.64 -19.21 9.19
N ASP A 94 -7.76 -19.81 10.00
CA ASP A 94 -7.81 -19.72 11.47
C ASP A 94 -7.57 -18.27 11.93
N VAL A 95 -6.56 -17.59 11.39
CA VAL A 95 -6.29 -16.18 11.70
C VAL A 95 -7.46 -15.29 11.27
N VAL A 96 -8.02 -15.49 10.08
CA VAL A 96 -9.17 -14.71 9.59
C VAL A 96 -10.42 -15.00 10.42
N GLY A 97 -10.66 -16.26 10.78
CA GLY A 97 -11.80 -16.67 11.61
C GLY A 97 -11.76 -16.09 13.05
N SER A 98 -10.58 -15.74 13.55
CA SER A 98 -10.46 -15.11 14.86
C SER A 98 -11.11 -13.73 14.94
N VAL A 99 -11.32 -13.06 13.80
CA VAL A 99 -12.04 -11.77 13.75
C VAL A 99 -13.50 -11.95 14.18
N GLU A 100 -14.18 -12.94 13.61
CA GLU A 100 -15.59 -13.23 13.97
C GLU A 100 -15.69 -13.78 15.40
N ALA A 101 -14.76 -14.67 15.76
CA ALA A 101 -14.72 -15.27 17.10
C ALA A 101 -14.53 -14.24 18.23
N SER A 102 -13.81 -13.14 17.94
CA SER A 102 -13.61 -12.02 18.88
C SER A 102 -14.75 -10.98 18.86
N GLY A 103 -15.83 -11.20 18.08
CA GLY A 103 -16.87 -10.20 17.84
C GLY A 103 -16.40 -9.00 17.00
N GLY A 104 -15.25 -9.11 16.36
CA GLY A 104 -14.70 -8.08 15.50
C GLY A 104 -15.48 -7.92 14.20
N GLN A 105 -15.32 -6.77 13.57
CA GLN A 105 -15.97 -6.46 12.31
C GLN A 105 -14.95 -6.19 11.20
N TRP A 106 -15.26 -6.67 10.02
CA TRP A 106 -14.51 -6.34 8.82
C TRP A 106 -14.98 -5.01 8.23
N ARG A 107 -14.02 -4.20 7.80
CA ARG A 107 -14.26 -3.02 6.96
C ARG A 107 -13.72 -3.29 5.57
N LEU A 108 -14.45 -2.84 4.55
CA LEU A 108 -14.09 -3.06 3.15
C LEU A 108 -13.70 -1.73 2.49
N TRP A 109 -12.53 -1.71 1.88
CA TRP A 109 -12.04 -0.58 1.11
C TRP A 109 -11.72 -1.03 -0.32
N PRO A 110 -12.45 -0.53 -1.31
CA PRO A 110 -12.08 -0.73 -2.70
C PRO A 110 -10.79 0.03 -3.00
N LEU A 111 -9.81 -0.65 -3.57
CA LEU A 111 -8.53 -0.03 -3.88
C LEU A 111 -8.61 0.65 -5.25
N SER A 112 -8.30 1.94 -5.25
CA SER A 112 -8.14 2.73 -6.46
C SER A 112 -6.70 3.22 -6.59
N ASP A 113 -6.24 3.40 -7.81
CA ASP A 113 -4.94 3.98 -8.12
C ASP A 113 -5.03 4.99 -9.26
N ARG A 114 -3.93 5.64 -9.55
CA ARG A 114 -3.66 6.39 -10.76
C ARG A 114 -2.46 5.80 -11.47
N ALA A 115 -2.35 6.08 -12.76
CA ALA A 115 -1.11 5.78 -13.49
C ALA A 115 0.07 6.47 -12.82
N PRO A 116 1.27 5.86 -12.83
CA PRO A 116 2.47 6.50 -12.32
C PRO A 116 2.68 7.88 -12.95
N LEU A 117 3.21 8.80 -12.16
CA LEU A 117 3.55 10.15 -12.64
C LEU A 117 4.44 10.08 -13.88
N THR A 118 4.16 10.94 -14.85
CA THR A 118 4.93 11.05 -16.10
C THR A 118 5.82 12.30 -16.13
N GLY A 119 5.73 13.14 -15.10
CA GLY A 119 6.53 14.36 -15.02
C GLY A 119 6.21 15.18 -13.77
N PRO A 120 7.02 16.22 -13.51
CA PRO A 120 6.87 17.08 -12.34
C PRO A 120 5.57 17.89 -12.34
N GLN A 121 4.97 18.13 -13.51
CA GLN A 121 3.70 18.85 -13.63
C GLN A 121 2.52 18.15 -12.96
N GLY A 122 2.64 16.83 -12.67
CA GLY A 122 1.68 16.08 -11.88
C GLY A 122 1.77 16.36 -10.38
N MET A 123 2.85 17.00 -9.92
CA MET A 123 3.07 17.35 -8.52
C MET A 123 2.97 18.86 -8.26
N ALA A 124 3.40 19.72 -9.19
CA ALA A 124 3.29 21.17 -9.01
C ALA A 124 3.07 21.88 -10.34
N ARG A 125 2.25 22.97 -10.27
CA ARG A 125 1.99 23.87 -11.39
C ARG A 125 1.63 25.25 -10.88
N GLY A 126 2.40 26.26 -11.28
CA GLY A 126 2.21 27.64 -10.79
C GLY A 126 2.36 27.71 -9.27
N LEU A 127 1.33 28.21 -8.61
CA LEU A 127 1.29 28.36 -7.14
C LEU A 127 0.65 27.15 -6.42
N VAL A 128 0.40 26.05 -7.10
CA VAL A 128 -0.20 24.85 -6.52
C VAL A 128 0.82 23.73 -6.49
N GLY A 129 1.02 23.14 -5.31
CA GLY A 129 1.79 21.90 -5.10
C GLY A 129 0.94 20.85 -4.42
N LEU A 130 1.12 19.59 -4.81
CA LEU A 130 0.46 18.42 -4.22
C LEU A 130 1.52 17.53 -3.57
N ILE A 131 1.16 16.88 -2.46
CA ILE A 131 2.00 15.91 -1.74
C ILE A 131 1.20 14.65 -1.44
N GLY A 132 1.90 13.54 -1.20
CA GLY A 132 1.28 12.28 -0.80
C GLY A 132 0.23 11.79 -1.79
N ASP A 133 -0.85 11.22 -1.29
CA ASP A 133 -1.90 10.60 -2.11
C ASP A 133 -2.62 11.60 -3.04
N ALA A 134 -2.58 12.89 -2.74
CA ALA A 134 -3.10 13.92 -3.64
C ALA A 134 -2.30 13.99 -4.96
N ALA A 135 -1.00 13.70 -4.92
CA ALA A 135 -0.10 13.71 -6.08
C ALA A 135 0.08 12.32 -6.69
N HIS A 136 0.29 11.30 -5.86
CA HIS A 136 0.71 9.97 -6.28
C HIS A 136 0.04 8.85 -5.47
N PRO A 137 -1.31 8.75 -5.51
CA PRO A 137 -1.99 7.64 -4.84
C PRO A 137 -1.45 6.31 -5.34
N MET A 138 -1.23 5.37 -4.43
CA MET A 138 -0.64 4.08 -4.74
C MET A 138 -1.30 2.94 -3.99
N ARG A 139 -1.23 1.74 -4.56
CA ARG A 139 -1.71 0.54 -3.87
C ARG A 139 -0.83 0.21 -2.66
N PRO A 140 -1.36 -0.39 -1.59
CA PRO A 140 -0.64 -0.58 -0.32
C PRO A 140 0.43 -1.69 -0.35
N TYR A 141 0.79 -2.23 -1.51
CA TYR A 141 1.64 -3.42 -1.67
C TYR A 141 3.13 -3.22 -1.37
N LEU A 142 3.55 -2.01 -1.06
CA LEU A 142 4.89 -1.69 -0.56
C LEU A 142 4.85 -1.04 0.82
N ALA A 143 3.66 -0.74 1.35
CA ALA A 143 3.47 0.04 2.59
C ALA A 143 4.24 1.39 2.57
N GLN A 144 4.38 2.03 1.40
CA GLN A 144 5.22 3.22 1.20
C GLN A 144 4.45 4.54 1.03
N GLY A 145 3.12 4.53 0.98
CA GLY A 145 2.34 5.76 0.78
C GLY A 145 2.70 6.85 1.78
N ALA A 146 2.65 6.52 3.08
CA ALA A 146 3.04 7.47 4.14
C ALA A 146 4.53 7.85 4.07
N GLY A 147 5.42 6.90 3.78
CA GLY A 147 6.85 7.17 3.62
C GLY A 147 7.12 8.20 2.52
N MET A 148 6.50 8.04 1.35
CA MET A 148 6.62 8.98 0.24
C MET A 148 6.06 10.36 0.59
N ALA A 149 4.94 10.44 1.31
CA ALA A 149 4.36 11.70 1.76
C ALA A 149 5.28 12.44 2.76
N ILE A 150 5.95 11.72 3.65
CA ILE A 150 6.94 12.29 4.58
C ILE A 150 8.16 12.81 3.83
N GLU A 151 8.69 12.05 2.86
CA GLU A 151 9.77 12.51 2.00
C GLU A 151 9.37 13.75 1.18
N ASP A 152 8.13 13.79 0.68
CA ASP A 152 7.59 14.96 -0.04
C ASP A 152 7.55 16.19 0.86
N ALA A 153 7.09 16.06 2.10
CA ALA A 153 7.02 17.16 3.06
C ALA A 153 8.41 17.71 3.38
N ALA A 154 9.40 16.83 3.56
CA ALA A 154 10.78 17.22 3.81
C ALA A 154 11.39 17.96 2.62
N GLU A 155 11.16 17.49 1.39
CA GLU A 155 11.68 18.14 0.19
C GLU A 155 10.95 19.46 -0.11
N LEU A 156 9.65 19.52 0.12
CA LEU A 156 8.87 20.75 0.00
C LEU A 156 9.38 21.82 0.97
N GLN A 157 9.67 21.44 2.21
CA GLN A 157 10.25 22.33 3.22
C GLN A 157 11.61 22.91 2.73
N ARG A 158 12.50 22.07 2.19
CA ARG A 158 13.77 22.51 1.61
C ARG A 158 13.59 23.48 0.45
N ALA A 159 12.67 23.16 -0.46
CA ALA A 159 12.39 24.01 -1.61
C ALA A 159 11.82 25.36 -1.20
N LEU A 160 10.92 25.41 -0.22
CA LEU A 160 10.31 26.64 0.28
C LEU A 160 11.30 27.53 1.05
N ALA A 161 12.36 26.96 1.62
CA ALA A 161 13.41 27.69 2.31
C ALA A 161 14.32 28.50 1.37
N MET A 162 14.25 28.29 0.03
CA MET A 162 15.06 29.02 -0.95
C MET A 162 14.54 30.46 -1.15
N ALA A 163 14.89 31.36 -0.26
CA ALA A 163 14.33 32.73 -0.21
C ALA A 163 14.53 33.55 -1.49
N ASP A 164 15.60 33.29 -2.24
CA ASP A 164 15.95 34.01 -3.48
C ASP A 164 15.10 33.63 -4.69
N LEU A 165 14.25 32.60 -4.57
CA LEU A 165 13.38 32.14 -5.66
C LEU A 165 11.93 32.53 -5.38
N ASP A 166 11.17 32.79 -6.45
CA ASP A 166 9.73 32.95 -6.36
C ASP A 166 9.04 31.61 -6.00
N VAL A 167 7.83 31.67 -5.47
CA VAL A 167 7.09 30.49 -4.97
C VAL A 167 6.86 29.45 -6.05
N SER A 168 6.54 29.87 -7.27
CA SER A 168 6.30 28.94 -8.40
C SER A 168 7.57 28.15 -8.73
N THR A 169 8.71 28.81 -8.74
CA THR A 169 10.02 28.16 -8.97
C THR A 169 10.38 27.19 -7.83
N ARG A 170 10.11 27.56 -6.55
CA ARG A 170 10.31 26.65 -5.40
C ARG A 170 9.47 25.39 -5.53
N LEU A 171 8.18 25.53 -5.83
CA LEU A 171 7.27 24.40 -6.02
C LEU A 171 7.69 23.53 -7.21
N ARG A 172 8.15 24.13 -8.31
CA ARG A 172 8.69 23.38 -9.46
C ARG A 172 9.93 22.57 -9.07
N ARG A 173 10.85 23.13 -8.26
CA ARG A 173 12.04 22.39 -7.76
C ARG A 173 11.65 21.21 -6.91
N TYR A 174 10.74 21.39 -5.97
CA TYR A 174 10.16 20.29 -5.20
C TYR A 174 9.67 19.17 -6.11
N ALA A 175 8.83 19.50 -7.10
CA ALA A 175 8.28 18.54 -8.03
C ALA A 175 9.36 17.83 -8.85
N LEU A 176 10.37 18.55 -9.36
CA LEU A 176 11.49 17.99 -10.11
C LEU A 176 12.30 16.97 -9.30
N ASN A 177 12.49 17.21 -8.00
CA ASN A 177 13.26 16.34 -7.12
C ASN A 177 12.47 15.09 -6.68
N ARG A 178 11.13 15.12 -6.73
CA ARG A 178 10.29 14.06 -6.15
C ARG A 178 9.61 13.15 -7.16
N TRP A 179 9.19 13.67 -8.32
CA TRP A 179 8.29 12.93 -9.23
C TRP A 179 8.84 11.59 -9.71
N GLN A 180 10.13 11.49 -10.03
CA GLN A 180 10.71 10.24 -10.54
C GLN A 180 10.68 9.12 -9.49
N ARG A 181 11.05 9.47 -8.24
CA ARG A 181 11.03 8.50 -7.14
C ARG A 181 9.61 8.06 -6.84
N ASN A 182 8.65 8.98 -6.77
CA ASN A 182 7.25 8.67 -6.55
C ASN A 182 6.68 7.81 -7.68
N ALA A 183 6.96 8.14 -8.94
CA ALA A 183 6.56 7.34 -10.10
C ALA A 183 7.12 5.91 -10.05
N ARG A 184 8.39 5.76 -9.65
CA ARG A 184 9.04 4.45 -9.50
C ARG A 184 8.38 3.61 -8.41
N VAL A 185 8.02 4.21 -7.27
CA VAL A 185 7.31 3.53 -6.18
C VAL A 185 5.90 3.14 -6.61
N GLN A 186 5.15 4.03 -7.29
CA GLN A 186 3.83 3.72 -7.86
C GLN A 186 3.90 2.51 -8.82
N ALA A 187 4.82 2.54 -9.78
CA ALA A 187 4.99 1.46 -10.75
C ALA A 187 5.36 0.12 -10.06
N ARG A 188 6.24 0.17 -9.07
CA ARG A 188 6.62 -1.02 -8.30
C ARG A 188 5.47 -1.55 -7.47
N SER A 189 4.66 -0.68 -6.88
CA SER A 189 3.46 -1.07 -6.13
C SER A 189 2.45 -1.80 -7.01
N ILE A 190 2.20 -1.31 -8.23
CA ILE A 190 1.31 -1.98 -9.19
C ILE A 190 1.85 -3.38 -9.53
N ARG A 191 3.15 -3.48 -9.87
CA ARG A 191 3.79 -4.76 -10.19
C ARG A 191 3.79 -5.75 -9.02
N ASN A 192 3.95 -5.26 -7.80
CA ASN A 192 3.85 -6.14 -6.62
C ASN A 192 2.45 -6.73 -6.49
N GLY A 193 1.40 -5.97 -6.79
CA GLY A 193 0.03 -6.48 -6.82
C GLY A 193 -0.13 -7.66 -7.79
N GLU A 194 0.41 -7.54 -9.01
CA GLU A 194 0.40 -8.61 -10.00
C GLU A 194 1.15 -9.86 -9.51
N ILE A 195 2.31 -9.67 -8.87
CA ILE A 195 3.11 -10.77 -8.30
C ILE A 195 2.38 -11.42 -7.12
N PHE A 196 1.82 -10.63 -6.20
CA PHE A 196 1.16 -11.15 -5.01
C PHE A 196 -0.09 -11.95 -5.33
N HIS A 197 -0.83 -11.54 -6.37
CA HIS A 197 -2.06 -12.18 -6.82
C HIS A 197 -1.85 -13.16 -7.97
N ALA A 198 -0.61 -13.52 -8.28
CA ALA A 198 -0.26 -14.36 -9.41
C ALA A 198 -0.98 -15.71 -9.39
N THR A 199 -1.38 -16.16 -10.58
CA THR A 199 -2.01 -17.47 -10.86
C THR A 199 -1.16 -18.26 -11.86
N GLY A 200 -1.49 -19.52 -12.08
CA GLY A 200 -0.85 -20.36 -13.12
C GLY A 200 0.68 -20.43 -12.99
N LEU A 201 1.37 -20.33 -14.11
CA LEU A 201 2.83 -20.43 -14.18
C LEU A 201 3.55 -19.33 -13.41
N MET A 202 3.01 -18.12 -13.39
CA MET A 202 3.60 -17.00 -12.64
C MET A 202 3.56 -17.28 -11.13
N ARG A 203 2.47 -17.84 -10.61
CA ARG A 203 2.38 -18.30 -9.22
C ARG A 203 3.43 -19.35 -8.91
N TRP A 204 3.55 -20.37 -9.77
CA TRP A 204 4.54 -21.42 -9.58
C TRP A 204 5.97 -20.86 -9.54
N GLY A 205 6.32 -19.96 -10.45
CA GLY A 205 7.61 -19.26 -10.46
C GLY A 205 7.85 -18.43 -9.20
N ARG A 206 6.86 -17.64 -8.77
CA ARG A 206 6.91 -16.86 -7.52
C ARG A 206 7.15 -17.76 -6.30
N ASP A 207 6.35 -18.81 -6.15
CA ASP A 207 6.40 -19.70 -4.99
C ASP A 207 7.73 -20.48 -4.96
N SER A 208 8.26 -20.87 -6.11
CA SER A 208 9.58 -21.50 -6.23
C SER A 208 10.71 -20.53 -5.86
N ALA A 209 10.65 -19.29 -6.35
CA ALA A 209 11.63 -18.26 -6.01
C ALA A 209 11.63 -17.93 -4.51
N LEU A 210 10.45 -17.84 -3.89
CA LEU A 210 10.34 -17.63 -2.43
C LEU A 210 10.91 -18.78 -1.63
N ARG A 211 10.73 -20.04 -2.06
CA ARG A 211 11.31 -21.21 -1.41
C ARG A 211 12.84 -21.22 -1.48
N LEU A 212 13.42 -20.78 -2.59
CA LEU A 212 14.86 -20.78 -2.82
C LEU A 212 15.56 -19.58 -2.18
N LEU A 213 14.99 -18.38 -2.27
CA LEU A 213 15.61 -17.12 -1.89
C LEU A 213 15.09 -16.56 -0.54
N GLY A 214 13.96 -17.09 -0.07
CA GLY A 214 13.34 -16.65 1.20
C GLY A 214 12.97 -15.17 1.17
N SER A 215 13.10 -14.52 2.33
CA SER A 215 12.79 -13.09 2.51
C SER A 215 13.64 -12.13 1.66
N ARG A 216 14.83 -12.57 1.19
CA ARG A 216 15.70 -11.75 0.33
C ARG A 216 15.02 -11.32 -0.96
N LEU A 217 14.05 -12.10 -1.45
CA LEU A 217 13.27 -11.74 -2.65
C LEU A 217 12.42 -10.50 -2.44
N MET A 218 12.04 -10.23 -1.21
CA MET A 218 11.22 -9.07 -0.82
C MET A 218 12.05 -7.84 -0.48
N ASP A 219 13.38 -7.98 -0.38
CA ASP A 219 14.27 -6.86 -0.12
C ASP A 219 14.36 -5.93 -1.34
N VAL A 220 14.13 -4.63 -1.10
CA VAL A 220 14.15 -3.59 -2.13
C VAL A 220 15.09 -2.48 -1.68
N PRO A 221 16.44 -2.68 -1.78
CA PRO A 221 17.43 -1.77 -1.21
C PRO A 221 17.28 -0.31 -1.64
N TRP A 222 16.95 -0.05 -2.92
CA TRP A 222 16.78 1.32 -3.43
C TRP A 222 15.60 2.06 -2.77
N LEU A 223 14.62 1.32 -2.24
CA LEU A 223 13.44 1.90 -1.59
C LEU A 223 13.79 2.45 -0.21
N TYR A 224 14.62 1.71 0.55
CA TYR A 224 14.91 2.00 1.96
C TYR A 224 16.19 2.82 2.16
N ARG A 225 17.13 2.82 1.19
CA ARG A 225 18.40 3.56 1.33
C ARG A 225 18.28 5.07 1.17
N GLY A 226 17.12 5.57 0.72
CA GLY A 226 16.95 6.97 0.33
C GLY A 226 17.77 7.32 -0.92
N ASP A 227 17.45 8.41 -1.56
CA ASP A 227 18.37 9.02 -2.52
C ASP A 227 19.40 9.76 -1.66
N GLY A 228 20.69 9.48 -1.83
CA GLY A 228 21.79 10.00 -0.99
C GLY A 228 21.83 11.52 -0.79
N ALA A 229 20.89 12.27 -1.36
CA ALA A 229 20.64 13.67 -1.11
C ALA A 229 20.17 13.98 0.34
N CYS A 230 19.69 12.98 1.09
CA CYS A 230 19.34 13.14 2.51
C CYS A 230 20.55 12.99 3.46
N ALA A 231 21.72 12.57 2.97
CA ALA A 231 22.87 12.23 3.80
C ALA A 231 23.82 13.41 4.12
N THR A 232 23.58 14.59 3.57
CA THR A 232 24.43 15.76 3.82
C THR A 232 23.63 16.90 4.46
N GLY A 233 23.67 16.96 5.79
CA GLY A 233 23.35 18.15 6.55
C GLY A 233 22.22 18.02 7.56
N TRP A 234 22.53 17.54 8.74
CA TRP A 234 21.96 17.97 10.02
C TRP A 234 23.02 18.77 10.74
#